data_dcea797eb565e598e438cbe39c515cd4
#
_entry.id   dcea797eb565e598e438cbe39c515cd4
#
_cell.length_a   1.000
_cell.length_b   1.000
_cell.length_c   1.000
_cell.angle_alpha   90.00
_cell.angle_beta   90.00
_cell.angle_gamma   90.00
#
_symmetry.space_group_name_H-M   'P 1'
#
loop_
_entity.id
_entity.type
_entity.pdbx_description
1 polymer ?
#
loop_
_entity_poly.entity_id
_entity_poly.type
_entity_poly.pdbx_seq_one_letter_code
_entity_poly.pdbx_strand_id
1 'polypeptide(L)'
;ASTKIHLLVSAKILGVSSRANGINLKIGSGESTWTVASTLLVLADGGRSPVCKELGISTINHAYNQHAIVSNVAFEKAHEGVAFERFTDTGPLAVLPLRKFETENRCSIVWSVNPDESDEILDSDETALRKRLQNSFGYRLGEITRIGRLGCFPLSQSLAREQIRPGLVLLGNVAHTLHPVAGQGMNLALRDIQSLIRSIEKGFIDGIDCGDMRVLQRYMDRQSDDQYQVITFTDKLVSLFSSNAPSEVMVRKFGLLSLEFFPYLKKTFARKAMGLD
;
A
#
# COMPACT_ATOMS: atom_id res chain seq x y z
N ALA A 1 -13.18 10.82 29.15
CA ALA A 1 -13.92 11.37 28.02
C ALA A 1 -14.58 10.22 27.31
N SER A 2 -15.92 10.18 27.29
CA SER A 2 -16.70 9.18 26.55
C SER A 2 -16.39 9.36 25.08
N THR A 3 -15.66 8.42 24.48
CA THR A 3 -15.47 8.38 23.03
C THR A 3 -16.83 8.13 22.39
N LYS A 4 -17.35 9.10 21.63
CA LYS A 4 -18.58 9.00 20.85
C LYS A 4 -18.37 8.15 19.57
N ILE A 5 -17.63 7.03 19.70
CA ILE A 5 -17.35 6.12 18.60
C ILE A 5 -18.27 4.91 18.74
N HIS A 6 -19.02 4.62 17.69
CA HIS A 6 -19.86 3.43 17.58
C HIS A 6 -19.21 2.47 16.58
N LEU A 7 -18.76 1.31 17.05
CA LEU A 7 -18.20 0.25 16.22
C LEU A 7 -19.31 -0.70 15.79
N LEU A 8 -19.54 -0.80 14.49
CA LEU A 8 -20.47 -1.75 13.88
C LEU A 8 -19.66 -2.87 13.22
N VAL A 9 -19.60 -4.02 13.85
CA VAL A 9 -18.96 -5.22 13.31
C VAL A 9 -19.95 -6.06 12.51
N SER A 10 -19.44 -6.79 11.51
CA SER A 10 -20.28 -7.63 10.62
C SER A 10 -21.37 -6.86 9.89
N ALA A 11 -21.21 -5.55 9.73
CA ALA A 11 -22.11 -4.68 8.99
C ALA A 11 -21.66 -4.52 7.54
N LYS A 12 -22.61 -4.48 6.62
CA LYS A 12 -22.39 -4.25 5.18
C LYS A 12 -23.12 -2.99 4.76
N ILE A 13 -22.49 -2.18 3.92
CA ILE A 13 -23.15 -1.09 3.21
C ILE A 13 -23.98 -1.74 2.09
N LEU A 14 -25.29 -1.53 2.12
CA LEU A 14 -26.27 -2.04 1.16
C LEU A 14 -26.71 -0.99 0.14
N GLY A 15 -26.36 0.29 0.38
CA GLY A 15 -26.68 1.37 -0.53
C GLY A 15 -26.17 2.70 0.01
N VAL A 16 -25.86 3.60 -0.92
CA VAL A 16 -25.36 4.94 -0.66
C VAL A 16 -26.15 5.94 -1.49
N SER A 17 -26.64 7.01 -0.88
CA SER A 17 -27.32 8.08 -1.59
C SER A 17 -26.91 9.45 -1.06
N SER A 18 -26.73 10.39 -1.97
CA SER A 18 -26.45 11.79 -1.62
C SER A 18 -27.68 12.47 -1.04
N ARG A 19 -27.45 13.41 -0.12
CA ARG A 19 -28.45 14.34 0.42
C ARG A 19 -27.89 15.76 0.42
N ALA A 20 -28.72 16.75 0.68
CA ALA A 20 -28.32 18.17 0.65
C ALA A 20 -27.06 18.45 1.48
N ASN A 21 -26.95 17.89 2.69
CA ASN A 21 -25.82 18.10 3.60
C ASN A 21 -25.20 16.77 4.02
N GLY A 22 -24.68 15.97 3.08
CA GLY A 22 -24.00 14.73 3.38
C GLY A 22 -24.51 13.51 2.61
N ILE A 23 -24.47 12.36 3.24
CA ILE A 23 -24.73 11.05 2.64
C ILE A 23 -25.64 10.22 3.56
N ASN A 24 -26.57 9.50 2.97
CA ASN A 24 -27.32 8.44 3.63
C ASN A 24 -26.69 7.09 3.28
N LEU A 25 -26.46 6.27 4.30
CA LEU A 25 -25.94 4.91 4.19
C LEU A 25 -27.03 3.94 4.62
N LYS A 26 -27.42 3.03 3.74
CA LYS A 26 -28.22 1.87 4.10
C LYS A 26 -27.27 0.76 4.57
N ILE A 27 -27.39 0.35 5.82
CA ILE A 27 -26.50 -0.63 6.46
C ILE A 27 -27.32 -1.87 6.81
N GLY A 28 -26.74 -3.04 6.57
CA GLY A 28 -27.29 -4.33 6.96
C GLY A 28 -26.36 -5.09 7.88
N SER A 29 -26.91 -5.73 8.93
CA SER A 29 -26.20 -6.66 9.80
C SER A 29 -27.15 -7.78 10.22
N GLY A 30 -26.85 -9.01 9.82
CA GLY A 30 -27.78 -10.12 9.92
C GLY A 30 -29.09 -9.83 9.17
N GLU A 31 -30.23 -9.97 9.82
CA GLU A 31 -31.55 -9.67 9.26
C GLU A 31 -31.98 -8.20 9.43
N SER A 32 -31.20 -7.42 10.17
CA SER A 32 -31.54 -6.02 10.47
C SER A 32 -30.99 -5.09 9.40
N THR A 33 -31.79 -4.11 9.00
CA THR A 33 -31.40 -3.05 8.07
C THR A 33 -31.83 -1.70 8.62
N TRP A 34 -30.92 -0.72 8.56
CA TRP A 34 -31.23 0.66 9.00
C TRP A 34 -30.50 1.68 8.13
N THR A 35 -30.88 2.94 8.23
CA THR A 35 -30.25 4.05 7.52
C THR A 35 -29.53 4.95 8.50
N VAL A 36 -28.27 5.27 8.17
CA VAL A 36 -27.44 6.25 8.87
C VAL A 36 -27.26 7.47 8.00
N ALA A 37 -27.62 8.64 8.53
CA ALA A 37 -27.32 9.92 7.90
C ALA A 37 -25.97 10.44 8.42
N SER A 38 -25.06 10.77 7.53
CA SER A 38 -23.73 11.28 7.87
C SER A 38 -23.43 12.57 7.11
N THR A 39 -22.76 13.52 7.75
CA THR A 39 -22.25 14.74 7.10
C THR A 39 -21.06 14.40 6.19
N LEU A 40 -20.22 13.45 6.60
CA LEU A 40 -19.08 12.97 5.83
C LEU A 40 -19.00 11.45 5.90
N LEU A 41 -18.91 10.81 4.76
CA LEU A 41 -18.48 9.42 4.59
C LEU A 41 -17.01 9.38 4.23
N VAL A 42 -16.19 8.76 5.07
CA VAL A 42 -14.81 8.40 4.75
C VAL A 42 -14.81 6.95 4.29
N LEU A 43 -14.60 6.73 2.99
CA LEU A 43 -14.55 5.41 2.41
C LEU A 43 -13.11 4.89 2.43
N ALA A 44 -12.87 3.82 3.19
CA ALA A 44 -11.55 3.22 3.41
C ALA A 44 -11.63 1.69 3.40
N ASP A 45 -12.43 1.12 2.49
CA ASP A 45 -12.80 -0.30 2.41
C ASP A 45 -11.90 -1.13 1.48
N GLY A 46 -10.76 -0.55 1.06
CA GLY A 46 -9.75 -1.23 0.25
C GLY A 46 -9.92 -1.05 -1.25
N GLY A 47 -9.04 -1.68 -2.04
CA GLY A 47 -8.91 -1.41 -3.48
C GLY A 47 -10.04 -1.95 -4.38
N ARG A 48 -11.02 -2.67 -3.83
CA ARG A 48 -12.17 -3.24 -4.58
C ARG A 48 -13.49 -2.85 -3.93
N SER A 49 -13.72 -1.55 -3.80
CA SER A 49 -14.90 -1.00 -3.12
C SER A 49 -16.19 -1.24 -3.92
N PRO A 50 -17.18 -1.97 -3.38
CA PRO A 50 -18.49 -2.06 -3.97
C PRO A 50 -19.22 -0.71 -3.93
N VAL A 51 -18.93 0.13 -2.94
CA VAL A 51 -19.50 1.47 -2.80
C VAL A 51 -19.03 2.39 -3.93
N CYS A 52 -17.75 2.36 -4.29
CA CYS A 52 -17.24 3.11 -5.45
C CYS A 52 -17.95 2.70 -6.74
N LYS A 53 -18.17 1.39 -6.94
CA LYS A 53 -18.89 0.88 -8.10
C LYS A 53 -20.34 1.38 -8.14
N GLU A 54 -21.04 1.38 -7.01
CA GLU A 54 -22.41 1.89 -6.89
C GLU A 54 -22.49 3.39 -7.18
N LEU A 55 -21.51 4.15 -6.68
CA LEU A 55 -21.39 5.60 -6.90
C LEU A 55 -20.87 5.98 -8.30
N GLY A 56 -20.53 4.99 -9.15
CA GLY A 56 -19.98 5.23 -10.48
C GLY A 56 -18.57 5.86 -10.47
N ILE A 57 -17.83 5.71 -9.37
CA ILE A 57 -16.45 6.20 -9.28
C ILE A 57 -15.55 5.23 -10.04
N SER A 58 -14.98 5.69 -11.13
CA SER A 58 -14.07 4.91 -11.96
C SER A 58 -12.61 5.00 -11.49
N THR A 59 -11.83 3.99 -11.85
CA THR A 59 -10.40 3.92 -11.55
C THR A 59 -9.57 3.84 -12.84
N ILE A 60 -8.34 4.36 -12.78
CA ILE A 60 -7.30 4.09 -13.77
C ILE A 60 -6.49 2.91 -13.22
N ASN A 61 -6.41 1.84 -13.99
CA ASN A 61 -5.69 0.65 -13.58
C ASN A 61 -4.49 0.41 -14.50
N HIS A 62 -3.35 0.09 -13.91
CA HIS A 62 -2.14 -0.31 -14.60
C HIS A 62 -1.64 -1.64 -14.01
N ALA A 63 -1.60 -2.69 -14.82
CA ALA A 63 -1.06 -3.99 -14.41
C ALA A 63 0.45 -4.01 -14.62
N TYR A 64 1.20 -4.44 -13.60
CA TYR A 64 2.67 -4.53 -13.71
C TYR A 64 3.16 -5.83 -14.36
N ASN A 65 2.26 -6.75 -14.70
CA ASN A 65 2.59 -8.10 -15.16
C ASN A 65 3.55 -8.82 -14.20
N GLN A 66 3.30 -8.66 -12.92
CA GLN A 66 4.05 -9.27 -11.81
C GLN A 66 3.08 -9.80 -10.77
N HIS A 67 3.53 -10.82 -10.04
CA HIS A 67 2.86 -11.35 -8.86
C HIS A 67 3.71 -11.13 -7.62
N ALA A 68 3.09 -10.83 -6.49
CA ALA A 68 3.73 -10.86 -5.18
C ALA A 68 3.50 -12.22 -4.52
N ILE A 69 4.58 -12.94 -4.28
CA ILE A 69 4.59 -14.10 -3.38
C ILE A 69 4.83 -13.58 -1.97
N VAL A 70 3.90 -13.88 -1.07
CA VAL A 70 3.95 -13.44 0.33
C VAL A 70 3.99 -14.65 1.23
N SER A 71 4.91 -14.66 2.19
CA SER A 71 5.01 -15.72 3.21
C SER A 71 5.69 -15.21 4.47
N ASN A 72 5.55 -15.95 5.55
CA ASN A 72 6.39 -15.83 6.73
C ASN A 72 7.51 -16.88 6.67
N VAL A 73 8.74 -16.41 6.82
CA VAL A 73 9.94 -17.23 6.68
C VAL A 73 10.75 -17.14 7.97
N ALA A 74 11.31 -18.26 8.43
CA ALA A 74 12.25 -18.28 9.54
C ALA A 74 13.69 -18.40 9.02
N PHE A 75 14.60 -17.70 9.68
CA PHE A 75 16.02 -17.65 9.36
C PHE A 75 16.87 -18.11 10.56
N GLU A 76 18.05 -18.58 10.25
CA GLU A 76 19.05 -18.98 11.25
C GLU A 76 19.46 -17.81 12.17
N LYS A 77 19.71 -16.62 11.60
CA LYS A 77 20.17 -15.45 12.32
C LYS A 77 19.03 -14.47 12.60
N ALA A 78 19.15 -13.72 13.68
CA ALA A 78 18.24 -12.65 14.03
C ALA A 78 18.39 -11.46 13.06
N HIS A 79 17.26 -10.84 12.73
CA HIS A 79 17.19 -9.66 11.84
C HIS A 79 17.51 -8.33 12.56
N GLU A 80 17.61 -8.33 13.88
CA GLU A 80 17.91 -7.15 14.73
C GLU A 80 17.03 -5.92 14.40
N GLY A 81 15.76 -6.15 14.02
CA GLY A 81 14.83 -5.10 13.61
C GLY A 81 15.10 -4.48 12.23
N VAL A 82 16.06 -5.00 11.47
CA VAL A 82 16.41 -4.50 10.14
C VAL A 82 15.52 -5.11 9.09
N ALA A 83 14.92 -4.26 8.25
CA ALA A 83 14.25 -4.66 7.02
C ALA A 83 15.25 -4.68 5.87
N PHE A 84 15.09 -5.64 4.96
CA PHE A 84 15.92 -5.77 3.77
C PHE A 84 15.04 -5.67 2.53
N GLU A 85 15.52 -4.97 1.53
CA GLU A 85 14.95 -4.98 0.18
C GLU A 85 16.06 -5.24 -0.82
N ARG A 86 15.88 -6.27 -1.62
CA ARG A 86 16.81 -6.68 -2.66
C ARG A 86 16.10 -6.66 -4.00
N PHE A 87 16.68 -6.03 -4.97
CA PHE A 87 16.16 -6.07 -6.34
C PHE A 87 16.75 -7.29 -7.06
N THR A 88 15.85 -8.15 -7.52
CA THR A 88 16.16 -9.32 -8.34
C THR A 88 15.88 -9.02 -9.80
N ASP A 89 16.18 -9.95 -10.70
CA ASP A 89 15.92 -9.81 -12.13
C ASP A 89 14.43 -9.72 -12.47
N THR A 90 13.56 -10.19 -11.58
CA THR A 90 12.10 -10.19 -11.74
C THR A 90 11.40 -9.11 -10.94
N GLY A 91 12.09 -8.43 -10.05
CA GLY A 91 11.54 -7.36 -9.23
C GLY A 91 12.08 -7.34 -7.79
N PRO A 92 11.49 -6.53 -6.91
CA PRO A 92 11.92 -6.42 -5.53
C PRO A 92 11.55 -7.66 -4.69
N LEU A 93 12.46 -8.03 -3.80
CA LEU A 93 12.26 -8.99 -2.72
C LEU A 93 12.47 -8.26 -1.39
N ALA A 94 11.40 -7.96 -0.70
CA ALA A 94 11.42 -7.40 0.64
C ALA A 94 11.42 -8.52 1.70
N VAL A 95 12.27 -8.38 2.72
CA VAL A 95 12.33 -9.27 3.90
C VAL A 95 12.15 -8.38 5.12
N LEU A 96 10.98 -8.46 5.74
CA LEU A 96 10.50 -7.55 6.76
C LEU A 96 10.51 -8.22 8.14
N PRO A 97 11.06 -7.57 9.18
CA PRO A 97 11.19 -8.16 10.50
C PRO A 97 9.82 -8.42 11.13
N LEU A 98 9.63 -9.60 11.68
CA LEU A 98 8.49 -9.97 12.51
C LEU A 98 8.95 -10.19 13.95
N ARG A 99 8.01 -10.09 14.89
CA ARG A 99 8.29 -10.48 16.26
C ARG A 99 8.71 -11.96 16.32
N LYS A 100 9.69 -12.25 17.15
CA LYS A 100 10.09 -13.63 17.45
C LYS A 100 8.86 -14.42 17.88
N PHE A 101 8.78 -15.66 17.39
CA PHE A 101 7.80 -16.62 17.86
C PHE A 101 8.58 -17.84 18.38
N GLU A 102 8.46 -18.11 19.67
CA GLU A 102 9.29 -19.11 20.37
C GLU A 102 10.79 -18.81 20.15
N THR A 103 11.51 -19.72 19.51
CA THR A 103 12.95 -19.58 19.20
C THR A 103 13.21 -19.11 17.79
N GLU A 104 12.17 -18.95 16.93
CA GLU A 104 12.33 -18.66 15.51
C GLU A 104 12.56 -17.17 15.23
N ASN A 105 13.57 -16.86 14.43
CA ASN A 105 13.82 -15.52 13.88
C ASN A 105 12.99 -15.36 12.60
N ARG A 106 11.83 -14.74 12.71
CA ARG A 106 10.84 -14.68 11.63
C ARG A 106 10.86 -13.35 10.88
N CYS A 107 10.70 -13.45 9.56
CA CYS A 107 10.45 -12.33 8.68
C CYS A 107 9.20 -12.59 7.83
N SER A 108 8.50 -11.55 7.44
CA SER A 108 7.56 -11.61 6.31
C SER A 108 8.33 -11.30 5.04
N ILE A 109 8.09 -12.06 3.98
CA ILE A 109 8.62 -11.77 2.66
C ILE A 109 7.52 -11.26 1.73
N VAL A 110 7.90 -10.33 0.86
CA VAL A 110 7.12 -9.91 -0.31
C VAL A 110 8.05 -10.01 -1.49
N TRP A 111 7.85 -11.02 -2.31
CA TRP A 111 8.72 -11.35 -3.44
C TRP A 111 7.99 -11.15 -4.75
N SER A 112 8.40 -10.15 -5.51
CA SER A 112 7.85 -9.86 -6.83
C SER A 112 8.50 -10.77 -7.88
N VAL A 113 7.68 -11.50 -8.62
CA VAL A 113 8.09 -12.43 -9.67
C VAL A 113 7.20 -12.28 -10.90
N ASN A 114 7.64 -12.81 -12.03
CA ASN A 114 6.80 -12.89 -13.23
C ASN A 114 5.65 -13.90 -13.02
N PRO A 115 4.52 -13.78 -13.73
CA PRO A 115 3.40 -14.70 -13.58
C PRO A 115 3.78 -16.17 -13.78
N ASP A 116 4.53 -16.49 -14.82
CA ASP A 116 4.98 -17.87 -15.11
C ASP A 116 5.84 -18.42 -13.97
N GLU A 117 6.73 -17.61 -13.40
CA GLU A 117 7.54 -18.00 -12.25
C GLU A 117 6.72 -18.19 -10.97
N SER A 118 5.62 -17.43 -10.82
CA SER A 118 4.75 -17.58 -9.65
C SER A 118 4.07 -18.97 -9.62
N ASP A 119 3.66 -19.45 -10.77
CA ASP A 119 3.04 -20.78 -10.89
C ASP A 119 4.05 -21.90 -10.57
N GLU A 120 5.28 -21.77 -11.11
CA GLU A 120 6.37 -22.69 -10.77
C GLU A 120 6.71 -22.68 -9.26
N ILE A 121 6.72 -21.50 -8.63
CA ILE A 121 6.99 -21.37 -7.19
C ILE A 121 5.89 -22.03 -6.35
N LEU A 122 4.62 -21.84 -6.73
CA LEU A 122 3.49 -22.39 -6.02
C LEU A 122 3.43 -23.93 -6.12
N ASP A 123 3.88 -24.50 -7.25
CA ASP A 123 3.92 -25.94 -7.50
C ASP A 123 5.21 -26.62 -7.00
N SER A 124 6.20 -25.82 -6.56
CA SER A 124 7.49 -26.34 -6.08
C SER A 124 7.36 -27.06 -4.73
N ASP A 125 8.15 -28.09 -4.53
CA ASP A 125 8.37 -28.65 -3.19
C ASP A 125 9.12 -27.67 -2.27
N GLU A 126 9.04 -27.91 -0.97
CA GLU A 126 9.64 -27.02 0.03
C GLU A 126 11.15 -26.85 -0.16
N THR A 127 11.86 -27.89 -0.60
CA THR A 127 13.32 -27.86 -0.78
C THR A 127 13.72 -27.00 -1.96
N ALA A 128 13.02 -27.15 -3.10
CA ALA A 128 13.24 -26.34 -4.30
C ALA A 128 12.90 -24.86 -4.03
N LEU A 129 11.77 -24.63 -3.38
CA LEU A 129 11.32 -23.28 -2.97
C LEU A 129 12.34 -22.61 -2.06
N ARG A 130 12.82 -23.30 -1.03
CA ARG A 130 13.83 -22.81 -0.09
C ARG A 130 15.11 -22.42 -0.80
N LYS A 131 15.61 -23.29 -1.69
CA LYS A 131 16.81 -23.04 -2.50
C LYS A 131 16.63 -21.82 -3.42
N ARG A 132 15.49 -21.69 -4.08
CA ARG A 132 15.19 -20.57 -4.99
C ARG A 132 15.13 -19.25 -4.21
N LEU A 133 14.41 -19.21 -3.09
CA LEU A 133 14.33 -18.05 -2.24
C LEU A 133 15.68 -17.68 -1.61
N GLN A 134 16.45 -18.69 -1.15
CA GLN A 134 17.81 -18.47 -0.62
C GLN A 134 18.74 -17.84 -1.65
N ASN A 135 18.70 -18.33 -2.89
CA ASN A 135 19.50 -17.76 -3.98
C ASN A 135 19.11 -16.30 -4.29
N SER A 136 17.80 -16.01 -4.24
CA SER A 136 17.28 -14.66 -4.49
C SER A 136 17.63 -13.70 -3.35
N PHE A 137 17.55 -14.13 -2.08
CA PHE A 137 17.86 -13.28 -0.93
C PHE A 137 19.34 -13.28 -0.55
N GLY A 138 20.04 -14.41 -0.66
CA GLY A 138 21.39 -14.62 -0.17
C GLY A 138 21.43 -15.02 1.31
N TYR A 139 22.64 -15.08 1.89
CA TYR A 139 22.90 -15.66 3.22
C TYR A 139 23.09 -14.62 4.34
N ARG A 140 22.60 -13.39 4.16
CA ARG A 140 22.81 -12.32 5.16
C ARG A 140 22.18 -12.65 6.52
N LEU A 141 21.04 -13.34 6.54
CA LEU A 141 20.39 -13.85 7.74
C LEU A 141 20.66 -15.36 8.00
N GLY A 142 21.73 -15.90 7.44
CA GLY A 142 22.01 -17.34 7.46
C GLY A 142 21.07 -18.11 6.54
N GLU A 143 20.86 -19.38 6.82
CA GLU A 143 19.98 -20.24 6.04
C GLU A 143 18.50 -20.00 6.38
N ILE A 144 17.64 -20.24 5.39
CA ILE A 144 16.20 -20.28 5.59
C ILE A 144 15.87 -21.64 6.25
N THR A 145 15.36 -21.60 7.46
CA THR A 145 15.04 -22.81 8.24
C THR A 145 13.62 -23.31 8.01
N ARG A 146 12.69 -22.40 7.73
CA ARG A 146 11.28 -22.73 7.46
C ARG A 146 10.62 -21.69 6.56
N ILE A 147 9.73 -22.15 5.67
CA ILE A 147 8.84 -21.32 4.88
C ILE A 147 7.40 -21.63 5.29
N GLY A 148 6.62 -20.61 5.57
CA GLY A 148 5.21 -20.74 5.88
C GLY A 148 4.35 -20.88 4.62
N ARG A 149 3.03 -20.82 4.81
CA ARG A 149 2.08 -20.87 3.69
C ARG A 149 2.32 -19.71 2.73
N LEU A 150 2.32 -20.00 1.43
CA LEU A 150 2.42 -18.99 0.38
C LEU A 150 1.07 -18.37 0.08
N GLY A 151 1.07 -17.05 -0.12
CA GLY A 151 0.01 -16.31 -0.78
C GLY A 151 0.55 -15.73 -2.08
N CYS A 152 -0.26 -15.73 -3.15
CA CYS A 152 0.10 -15.14 -4.44
C CYS A 152 -0.94 -14.09 -4.83
N PHE A 153 -0.48 -12.89 -5.19
CA PHE A 153 -1.33 -11.74 -5.49
C PHE A 153 -0.83 -11.03 -6.75
N PRO A 154 -1.69 -10.82 -7.76
CA PRO A 154 -1.31 -10.03 -8.93
C PRO A 154 -1.06 -8.58 -8.51
N LEU A 155 0.01 -7.99 -9.03
CA LEU A 155 0.39 -6.61 -8.75
C LEU A 155 -0.18 -5.65 -9.78
N SER A 156 -0.88 -4.65 -9.30
CA SER A 156 -1.45 -3.58 -10.12
C SER A 156 -1.46 -2.26 -9.36
N GLN A 157 -1.36 -1.18 -10.08
CA GLN A 157 -1.71 0.15 -9.60
C GLN A 157 -3.18 0.41 -9.91
N SER A 158 -3.90 1.03 -8.99
CA SER A 158 -5.27 1.48 -9.20
C SER A 158 -5.44 2.85 -8.57
N LEU A 159 -5.84 3.83 -9.38
CA LEU A 159 -6.03 5.21 -8.94
C LEU A 159 -7.46 5.63 -9.20
N ALA A 160 -8.18 6.07 -8.17
CA ALA A 160 -9.49 6.64 -8.34
C ALA A 160 -9.41 7.94 -9.15
N ARG A 161 -10.26 8.09 -10.19
CA ARG A 161 -10.33 9.33 -10.98
C ARG A 161 -10.85 10.50 -10.16
N GLU A 162 -11.53 10.19 -9.11
CA GLU A 162 -12.18 11.14 -8.22
C GLU A 162 -12.07 10.62 -6.79
N GLN A 163 -11.53 11.45 -5.91
CA GLN A 163 -11.31 11.07 -4.51
C GLN A 163 -12.24 11.79 -3.54
N ILE A 164 -12.93 12.85 -3.98
CA ILE A 164 -13.83 13.65 -3.16
C ILE A 164 -15.13 13.98 -3.91
N ARG A 165 -16.25 13.99 -3.18
CA ARG A 165 -17.56 14.54 -3.56
C ARG A 165 -18.17 15.24 -2.34
N PRO A 166 -19.21 16.07 -2.48
CA PRO A 166 -19.92 16.60 -1.33
C PRO A 166 -20.30 15.47 -0.36
N GLY A 167 -19.79 15.53 0.87
CA GLY A 167 -20.03 14.51 1.91
C GLY A 167 -19.27 13.19 1.75
N LEU A 168 -18.34 13.05 0.79
CA LEU A 168 -17.58 11.82 0.54
C LEU A 168 -16.09 12.11 0.35
N VAL A 169 -15.23 11.30 0.96
CA VAL A 169 -13.80 11.24 0.68
C VAL A 169 -13.33 9.79 0.65
N LEU A 170 -12.44 9.48 -0.30
CA LEU A 170 -11.77 8.19 -0.42
C LEU A 170 -10.39 8.26 0.23
N LEU A 171 -10.02 7.23 1.01
CA LEU A 171 -8.72 7.14 1.68
C LEU A 171 -8.08 5.76 1.54
N GLY A 172 -6.75 5.75 1.42
CA GLY A 172 -5.97 4.52 1.31
C GLY A 172 -6.19 3.79 -0.01
N ASN A 173 -6.23 2.44 0.02
CA ASN A 173 -6.25 1.63 -1.21
C ASN A 173 -7.45 1.87 -2.12
N VAL A 174 -8.56 2.38 -1.60
CA VAL A 174 -9.72 2.75 -2.43
C VAL A 174 -9.45 4.00 -3.26
N ALA A 175 -8.62 4.91 -2.75
CA ALA A 175 -8.18 6.10 -3.48
C ALA A 175 -6.99 5.78 -4.41
N HIS A 176 -6.00 5.07 -3.88
CA HIS A 176 -4.77 4.73 -4.59
C HIS A 176 -4.17 3.41 -4.07
N THR A 177 -4.20 2.39 -4.91
CA THR A 177 -3.44 1.15 -4.70
C THR A 177 -2.12 1.28 -5.45
N LEU A 178 -0.99 1.06 -4.77
CA LEU A 178 0.35 1.18 -5.32
C LEU A 178 1.06 -0.17 -5.35
N HIS A 179 2.13 -0.25 -6.15
CA HIS A 179 3.06 -1.38 -6.06
C HIS A 179 3.67 -1.43 -4.64
N PRO A 180 3.86 -2.63 -4.04
CA PRO A 180 4.37 -2.77 -2.67
C PRO A 180 5.84 -2.36 -2.50
N VAL A 181 6.55 -2.02 -3.57
CA VAL A 181 7.96 -1.57 -3.51
C VAL A 181 8.12 -0.41 -2.53
N ALA A 182 9.15 -0.49 -1.69
CA ALA A 182 9.46 0.47 -0.64
C ALA A 182 8.33 0.73 0.39
N GLY A 183 7.25 -0.08 0.41
CA GLY A 183 6.18 0.00 1.42
C GLY A 183 5.42 1.33 1.47
N GLN A 184 5.34 2.08 0.37
CA GLN A 184 4.84 3.47 0.37
C GLN A 184 3.32 3.60 0.55
N GLY A 185 2.53 2.57 0.17
CA GLY A 185 1.07 2.67 0.19
C GLY A 185 0.48 3.01 1.56
N MET A 186 0.96 2.36 2.63
CA MET A 186 0.53 2.66 4.01
C MET A 186 0.98 4.04 4.47
N ASN A 187 2.21 4.43 4.16
CA ASN A 187 2.75 5.74 4.53
C ASN A 187 1.97 6.87 3.87
N LEU A 188 1.64 6.73 2.58
CA LEU A 188 0.81 7.69 1.86
C LEU A 188 -0.58 7.79 2.49
N ALA A 189 -1.24 6.66 2.78
CA ALA A 189 -2.55 6.66 3.43
C ALA A 189 -2.54 7.36 4.80
N LEU A 190 -1.48 7.21 5.60
CA LEU A 190 -1.34 7.90 6.88
C LEU A 190 -1.17 9.42 6.72
N ARG A 191 -0.44 9.87 5.69
CA ARG A 191 -0.33 11.30 5.37
C ARG A 191 -1.65 11.87 4.85
N ASP A 192 -2.39 11.12 4.04
CA ASP A 192 -3.74 11.48 3.61
C ASP A 192 -4.67 11.70 4.81
N ILE A 193 -4.67 10.76 5.75
CA ILE A 193 -5.47 10.87 6.98
C ILE A 193 -5.10 12.13 7.76
N GLN A 194 -3.79 12.38 7.96
CA GLN A 194 -3.32 13.55 8.68
C GLN A 194 -3.73 14.87 7.98
N SER A 195 -3.63 14.91 6.66
CA SER A 195 -4.03 16.07 5.85
C SER A 195 -5.53 16.31 5.91
N LEU A 196 -6.34 15.25 5.84
CA LEU A 196 -7.79 15.33 5.97
C LEU A 196 -8.19 15.85 7.35
N ILE A 197 -7.61 15.31 8.43
CA ILE A 197 -7.88 15.76 9.81
C ILE A 197 -7.59 17.26 9.93
N ARG A 198 -6.44 17.74 9.48
CA ARG A 198 -6.10 19.17 9.51
C ARG A 198 -7.07 20.04 8.71
N SER A 199 -7.58 19.52 7.60
CA SER A 199 -8.56 20.24 6.77
C SER A 199 -9.93 20.32 7.45
N ILE A 200 -10.35 19.25 8.13
CA ILE A 200 -11.58 19.20 8.93
C ILE A 200 -11.48 20.13 10.15
N GLU A 201 -10.36 20.09 10.89
CA GLU A 201 -10.11 20.98 12.04
C GLU A 201 -10.18 22.45 11.63
N LYS A 202 -9.57 22.82 10.50
CA LYS A 202 -9.65 24.17 9.97
C LYS A 202 -11.07 24.53 9.53
N GLY A 203 -11.80 23.60 8.90
CA GLY A 203 -13.21 23.77 8.56
C GLY A 203 -14.06 24.03 9.80
N PHE A 204 -13.85 23.27 10.86
CA PHE A 204 -14.56 23.46 12.14
C PHE A 204 -14.32 24.86 12.74
N ILE A 205 -13.07 25.36 12.72
CA ILE A 205 -12.73 26.71 13.18
C ILE A 205 -13.44 27.76 12.32
N ASP A 206 -13.54 27.53 11.00
CA ASP A 206 -14.16 28.43 10.05
C ASP A 206 -15.72 28.33 10.05
N GLY A 207 -16.32 27.45 10.90
CA GLY A 207 -17.78 27.20 10.95
C GLY A 207 -18.31 26.47 9.71
N ILE A 208 -17.46 25.65 9.05
CA ILE A 208 -17.78 24.92 7.83
C ILE A 208 -17.91 23.43 8.18
N ASP A 209 -18.94 22.75 7.67
CA ASP A 209 -19.19 21.33 7.86
C ASP A 209 -18.06 20.49 7.26
N CYS A 210 -17.71 19.36 7.91
CA CYS A 210 -16.61 18.48 7.49
C CYS A 210 -16.83 17.84 6.10
N GLY A 211 -18.07 17.71 5.64
CA GLY A 211 -18.43 17.19 4.32
C GLY A 211 -18.54 18.25 3.22
N ASP A 212 -18.34 19.53 3.55
CA ASP A 212 -18.37 20.62 2.59
C ASP A 212 -17.18 20.52 1.60
N MET A 213 -17.47 20.77 0.32
CA MET A 213 -16.44 20.71 -0.73
C MET A 213 -15.24 21.63 -0.47
N ARG A 214 -15.43 22.77 0.20
CA ARG A 214 -14.33 23.68 0.56
C ARG A 214 -13.33 23.03 1.51
N VAL A 215 -13.79 22.17 2.43
CA VAL A 215 -12.95 21.39 3.35
C VAL A 215 -12.24 20.26 2.59
N LEU A 216 -12.98 19.54 1.76
CA LEU A 216 -12.46 18.40 1.00
C LEU A 216 -11.49 18.86 -0.10
N GLN A 217 -11.77 19.98 -0.78
CA GLN A 217 -10.86 20.55 -1.76
C GLN A 217 -9.55 21.03 -1.11
N ARG A 218 -9.61 21.64 0.07
CA ARG A 218 -8.41 22.00 0.85
C ARG A 218 -7.55 20.80 1.20
N TYR A 219 -8.17 19.64 1.47
CA TYR A 219 -7.45 18.39 1.64
C TYR A 219 -6.75 17.98 0.33
N MET A 220 -7.46 17.95 -0.79
CA MET A 220 -6.90 17.57 -2.10
C MET A 220 -5.77 18.51 -2.54
N ASP A 221 -5.93 19.82 -2.39
CA ASP A 221 -4.90 20.82 -2.75
C ASP A 221 -3.58 20.62 -1.99
N ARG A 222 -3.66 20.07 -0.78
CA ARG A 222 -2.47 19.75 0.03
C ARG A 222 -1.86 18.42 -0.30
N GLN A 223 -2.68 17.46 -0.74
CA GLN A 223 -2.27 16.06 -0.81
C GLN A 223 -1.98 15.60 -2.24
N SER A 224 -2.54 16.24 -3.25
CA SER A 224 -2.38 15.85 -4.65
C SER A 224 -0.92 15.80 -5.11
N ASP A 225 -0.10 16.77 -4.69
CA ASP A 225 1.32 16.80 -5.06
C ASP A 225 2.11 15.68 -4.39
N ASP A 226 1.85 15.40 -3.11
CA ASP A 226 2.48 14.27 -2.39
C ASP A 226 2.07 12.94 -3.01
N GLN A 227 0.78 12.74 -3.27
CA GLN A 227 0.28 11.55 -3.96
C GLN A 227 0.96 11.36 -5.31
N TYR A 228 1.01 12.42 -6.14
CA TYR A 228 1.64 12.37 -7.45
C TYR A 228 3.12 12.03 -7.37
N GLN A 229 3.85 12.61 -6.43
CA GLN A 229 5.27 12.32 -6.23
C GLN A 229 5.51 10.86 -5.83
N VAL A 230 4.74 10.34 -4.86
CA VAL A 230 4.88 8.95 -4.39
C VAL A 230 4.50 7.97 -5.49
N ILE A 231 3.40 8.19 -6.18
CA ILE A 231 2.93 7.36 -7.30
C ILE A 231 4.02 7.32 -8.39
N THR A 232 4.49 8.49 -8.82
CA THR A 232 5.51 8.59 -9.88
C THR A 232 6.84 7.97 -9.45
N PHE A 233 7.25 8.17 -8.20
CA PHE A 233 8.47 7.56 -7.66
C PHE A 233 8.39 6.04 -7.65
N THR A 234 7.29 5.49 -7.13
CA THR A 234 7.05 4.05 -7.07
C THR A 234 7.05 3.41 -8.46
N ASP A 235 6.37 4.03 -9.40
CA ASP A 235 6.24 3.56 -10.78
C ASP A 235 7.59 3.56 -11.51
N LYS A 236 8.35 4.65 -11.39
CA LYS A 236 9.70 4.74 -11.95
C LYS A 236 10.67 3.73 -11.30
N LEU A 237 10.53 3.50 -9.99
CA LEU A 237 11.36 2.52 -9.30
C LEU A 237 11.08 1.11 -9.84
N VAL A 238 9.81 0.73 -9.94
CA VAL A 238 9.42 -0.57 -10.51
C VAL A 238 9.93 -0.71 -11.94
N SER A 239 9.67 0.26 -12.81
CA SER A 239 10.12 0.26 -14.21
C SER A 239 11.64 0.08 -14.31
N LEU A 240 12.40 0.87 -13.55
CA LEU A 240 13.88 0.81 -13.58
C LEU A 240 14.43 -0.55 -13.15
N PHE A 241 13.80 -1.19 -12.16
CA PHE A 241 14.31 -2.45 -11.59
C PHE A 241 13.73 -3.71 -12.26
N SER A 242 12.60 -3.60 -12.96
CA SER A 242 12.00 -4.72 -13.70
C SER A 242 12.44 -4.82 -15.16
N SER A 243 13.16 -3.82 -15.67
CA SER A 243 13.61 -3.82 -17.05
C SER A 243 14.98 -4.48 -17.21
N ASN A 244 15.12 -5.27 -18.28
CA ASN A 244 16.35 -5.90 -18.72
C ASN A 244 17.03 -5.15 -19.90
N ALA A 245 16.52 -3.96 -20.27
CA ALA A 245 17.13 -3.15 -21.32
C ALA A 245 18.55 -2.73 -20.90
N PRO A 246 19.58 -2.88 -21.77
CA PRO A 246 20.97 -2.59 -21.42
C PRO A 246 21.20 -1.17 -20.87
N SER A 247 20.47 -0.18 -21.41
CA SER A 247 20.50 1.21 -20.94
C SER A 247 20.01 1.35 -19.50
N GLU A 248 18.91 0.68 -19.13
CA GLU A 248 18.33 0.74 -17.78
C GLU A 248 19.16 -0.04 -16.76
N VAL A 249 19.72 -1.18 -17.18
CA VAL A 249 20.71 -1.92 -16.37
C VAL A 249 21.93 -1.05 -16.06
N MET A 250 22.39 -0.27 -17.03
CA MET A 250 23.53 0.64 -16.84
C MET A 250 23.17 1.79 -15.89
N VAL A 251 22.01 2.44 -16.09
CA VAL A 251 21.50 3.51 -15.19
C VAL A 251 21.32 2.99 -13.76
N ARG A 252 20.77 1.78 -13.59
CA ARG A 252 20.62 1.13 -12.28
C ARG A 252 21.97 0.91 -11.59
N LYS A 253 22.96 0.35 -12.30
CA LYS A 253 24.30 0.10 -11.75
C LYS A 253 24.99 1.41 -11.35
N PHE A 254 24.98 2.41 -12.21
CA PHE A 254 25.58 3.72 -11.91
C PHE A 254 24.82 4.45 -10.80
N GLY A 255 23.49 4.38 -10.78
CA GLY A 255 22.66 4.96 -9.72
C GLY A 255 22.99 4.37 -8.35
N LEU A 256 23.06 3.04 -8.24
CA LEU A 256 23.41 2.35 -6.99
C LEU A 256 24.84 2.66 -6.54
N LEU A 257 25.82 2.65 -7.46
CA LEU A 257 27.19 3.07 -7.18
C LEU A 257 27.25 4.51 -6.68
N SER A 258 26.51 5.42 -7.31
CA SER A 258 26.47 6.82 -6.89
C SER A 258 25.93 6.97 -5.45
N LEU A 259 24.91 6.18 -5.06
CA LEU A 259 24.38 6.17 -3.69
C LEU A 259 25.40 5.63 -2.67
N GLU A 260 26.31 4.75 -3.10
CA GLU A 260 27.36 4.22 -2.23
C GLU A 260 28.48 5.23 -2.02
N PHE A 261 28.91 5.93 -3.09
CA PHE A 261 30.00 6.91 -3.03
C PHE A 261 29.58 8.29 -2.50
N PHE A 262 28.29 8.65 -2.60
CA PHE A 262 27.80 9.95 -2.16
C PHE A 262 26.79 9.81 -1.00
N PRO A 263 27.24 9.86 0.27
CA PRO A 263 26.37 9.70 1.45
C PRO A 263 25.20 10.67 1.50
N TYR A 264 25.36 11.89 0.95
CA TYR A 264 24.28 12.87 0.86
C TYR A 264 23.14 12.40 -0.04
N LEU A 265 23.47 11.89 -1.24
CA LEU A 265 22.47 11.32 -2.17
C LEU A 265 21.75 10.11 -1.55
N LYS A 266 22.50 9.24 -0.88
CA LYS A 266 21.96 8.10 -0.15
C LYS A 266 20.96 8.54 0.92
N LYS A 267 21.30 9.57 1.71
CA LYS A 267 20.43 10.09 2.78
C LYS A 267 19.16 10.74 2.20
N THR A 268 19.30 11.54 1.13
CA THR A 268 18.16 12.16 0.45
C THR A 268 17.24 11.12 -0.17
N PHE A 269 17.80 10.11 -0.86
CA PHE A 269 17.03 9.01 -1.43
C PHE A 269 16.31 8.22 -0.34
N ALA A 270 17.01 7.87 0.75
CA ALA A 270 16.41 7.15 1.87
C ALA A 270 15.28 7.95 2.53
N ARG A 271 15.44 9.26 2.75
CA ARG A 271 14.39 10.13 3.29
C ARG A 271 13.16 10.12 2.38
N LYS A 272 13.36 10.29 1.07
CA LYS A 272 12.28 10.27 0.08
C LYS A 272 11.61 8.90 0.00
N ALA A 273 12.39 7.82 0.04
CA ALA A 273 11.87 6.46 0.09
C ALA A 273 11.12 6.14 1.40
N MET A 274 11.39 6.86 2.48
CA MET A 274 10.66 6.75 3.76
C MET A 274 9.49 7.74 3.89
N GLY A 275 9.30 8.63 2.92
CA GLY A 275 8.28 9.67 2.99
C GLY A 275 8.52 10.70 4.12
N LEU A 276 9.78 11.03 4.37
CA LEU A 276 10.21 11.93 5.45
C LEU A 276 10.65 13.32 4.94
N ASP A 277 10.24 13.71 3.75
CA ASP A 277 10.54 15.04 3.16
C ASP A 277 9.49 16.08 3.55
#